data_ab71d2571b0b714596b04a44c2d8a5cb
#
_entry.id   ab71d2571b0b714596b04a44c2d8a5cb
#
_cell.length_a   1.000
_cell.length_b   1.000
_cell.length_c   1.000
_cell.angle_alpha   90.00
_cell.angle_beta   90.00
_cell.angle_gamma   90.00
#
_symmetry.space_group_name_H-M   'P 1'
#
loop_
_entity.id
_entity.type
_entity.pdbx_description
1 polymer ?
#
loop_
_entity_poly.entity_id
_entity_poly.type
_entity_poly.pdbx_seq_one_letter_code
_entity_poly.pdbx_strand_id
1 'polypeptide(L)'
;KYSDAEGTPPKINKLNSTSWIKTKNSVKKRIKDISAELLKLYAERATLKSPKYNHFVEEEVFASEFKYTPTKDQIKCSEDILLDLKKSIPMDRLLCGDVGFGKTEVAFRAIFNTILNGYQVAYLCPTTILSKQQYDSALERFKQFPISIAIVNRFTTTKEFNKILEGLKEGKIDLVFGTHKLFNEKIEYKSLGLLVIDEEQRFG
;
A
#
# COMPACT_ATOMS: atom_id res chain seq x y z
N LYS A 1 -11.85 23.49 9.32
CA LYS A 1 -11.82 23.39 10.79
C LYS A 1 -13.05 24.11 11.32
N TYR A 2 -13.96 23.38 11.96
CA TYR A 2 -15.21 23.95 12.49
C TYR A 2 -15.07 24.45 13.94
N SER A 3 -14.10 23.95 14.70
CA SER A 3 -13.63 24.52 15.96
C SER A 3 -12.25 23.95 16.32
N ASP A 4 -11.40 24.75 16.93
CA ASP A 4 -10.02 24.32 17.29
C ASP A 4 -9.82 24.06 18.78
N ALA A 5 -10.79 24.26 19.64
CA ALA A 5 -10.80 23.88 21.07
C ALA A 5 -12.19 24.12 21.64
N GLU A 6 -12.56 23.34 22.64
CA GLU A 6 -13.76 23.57 23.42
C GLU A 6 -13.72 24.99 23.99
N GLY A 7 -14.68 25.83 23.61
CA GLY A 7 -14.94 27.15 24.17
C GLY A 7 -14.53 28.38 23.35
N THR A 8 -13.81 28.25 22.24
CA THR A 8 -13.48 29.42 21.40
C THR A 8 -14.38 29.47 20.16
N PRO A 9 -15.19 30.52 19.96
CA PRO A 9 -16.02 30.62 18.76
C PRO A 9 -15.15 30.73 17.52
N PRO A 10 -15.52 30.07 16.41
CA PRO A 10 -14.75 30.11 15.16
C PRO A 10 -14.67 31.56 14.66
N LYS A 11 -13.46 31.97 14.25
CA LYS A 11 -13.22 33.32 13.74
C LYS A 11 -13.88 33.44 12.36
N ILE A 12 -14.97 34.21 12.29
CA ILE A 12 -15.70 34.47 11.05
C ILE A 12 -14.91 35.49 10.22
N ASN A 13 -14.48 35.09 9.04
CA ASN A 13 -13.80 35.99 8.11
C ASN A 13 -14.83 36.76 7.29
N LYS A 14 -14.67 38.09 7.21
CA LYS A 14 -15.49 38.90 6.27
C LYS A 14 -15.07 38.61 4.83
N LEU A 15 -16.04 38.33 3.96
CA LEU A 15 -15.83 38.19 2.52
C LEU A 15 -15.13 39.45 1.98
N ASN A 16 -14.10 39.24 1.10
CA ASN A 16 -13.30 40.33 0.51
C ASN A 16 -12.43 41.15 1.50
N SER A 17 -12.24 40.70 2.74
CA SER A 17 -11.26 41.33 3.61
C SER A 17 -9.82 41.09 3.12
N THR A 18 -8.90 42.00 3.43
CA THR A 18 -7.48 41.85 3.08
C THR A 18 -6.88 40.54 3.69
N SER A 19 -7.34 40.13 4.86
CA SER A 19 -6.94 38.89 5.49
C SER A 19 -7.43 37.66 4.70
N TRP A 20 -8.67 37.69 4.18
CA TRP A 20 -9.22 36.64 3.33
C TRP A 20 -8.46 36.51 2.01
N ILE A 21 -8.16 37.65 1.36
CA ILE A 21 -7.37 37.69 0.12
C ILE A 21 -5.96 37.09 0.35
N LYS A 22 -5.29 37.46 1.46
CA LYS A 22 -3.99 36.89 1.83
C LYS A 22 -4.08 35.37 2.05
N THR A 23 -5.06 34.89 2.79
CA THR A 23 -5.28 33.44 3.02
C THR A 23 -5.54 32.71 1.71
N LYS A 24 -6.42 33.25 0.84
CA LYS A 24 -6.73 32.68 -0.48
C LYS A 24 -5.46 32.59 -1.36
N ASN A 25 -4.64 33.64 -1.38
CA ASN A 25 -3.42 33.66 -2.18
C ASN A 25 -2.38 32.68 -1.62
N SER A 26 -2.23 32.58 -0.29
CA SER A 26 -1.37 31.59 0.36
C SER A 26 -1.77 30.16 0.03
N VAL A 27 -3.08 29.84 0.12
CA VAL A 27 -3.61 28.52 -0.25
C VAL A 27 -3.37 28.23 -1.73
N LYS A 28 -3.65 29.19 -2.63
CA LYS A 28 -3.37 29.03 -4.07
C LYS A 28 -1.89 28.74 -4.35
N LYS A 29 -0.98 29.46 -3.70
CA LYS A 29 0.46 29.25 -3.85
C LYS A 29 0.82 27.83 -3.38
N ARG A 30 0.38 27.42 -2.18
CA ARG A 30 0.64 26.08 -1.64
C ARG A 30 0.10 24.97 -2.54
N ILE A 31 -1.11 25.12 -3.09
CA ILE A 31 -1.68 24.16 -4.05
C ILE A 31 -0.79 24.05 -5.28
N LYS A 32 -0.34 25.21 -5.83
CA LYS A 32 0.53 25.23 -7.01
C LYS A 32 1.88 24.54 -6.74
N ASP A 33 2.46 24.79 -5.57
CA ASP A 33 3.73 24.17 -5.17
C ASP A 33 3.58 22.64 -5.04
N ILE A 34 2.52 22.16 -4.35
CA ILE A 34 2.21 20.73 -4.23
C ILE A 34 1.95 20.11 -5.61
N SER A 35 1.20 20.79 -6.48
CA SER A 35 0.93 20.29 -7.83
C SER A 35 2.21 20.15 -8.65
N ALA A 36 3.15 21.08 -8.51
CA ALA A 36 4.43 21.01 -9.20
C ALA A 36 5.31 19.85 -8.70
N GLU A 37 5.33 19.62 -7.39
CA GLU A 37 6.02 18.46 -6.80
C GLU A 37 5.41 17.13 -7.27
N LEU A 38 4.09 17.02 -7.28
CA LEU A 38 3.39 15.84 -7.79
C LEU A 38 3.70 15.59 -9.27
N LEU A 39 3.64 16.62 -10.11
CA LEU A 39 3.97 16.49 -11.53
C LEU A 39 5.41 16.00 -11.73
N LYS A 40 6.36 16.49 -10.91
CA LYS A 40 7.75 16.03 -10.95
C LYS A 40 7.84 14.55 -10.58
N LEU A 41 7.19 14.12 -9.49
CA LEU A 41 7.15 12.71 -9.09
C LEU A 41 6.54 11.82 -10.18
N TYR A 42 5.45 12.23 -10.81
CA TYR A 42 4.85 11.48 -11.91
C TYR A 42 5.77 11.40 -13.13
N ALA A 43 6.46 12.49 -13.46
CA ALA A 43 7.44 12.51 -14.56
C ALA A 43 8.62 11.57 -14.27
N GLU A 44 9.19 11.62 -13.07
CA GLU A 44 10.24 10.69 -12.64
C GLU A 44 9.77 9.25 -12.70
N ARG A 45 8.58 8.96 -12.19
CA ARG A 45 7.98 7.62 -12.20
C ARG A 45 7.75 7.10 -13.62
N ALA A 46 7.34 7.93 -14.56
CA ALA A 46 7.13 7.55 -15.95
C ALA A 46 8.43 7.12 -16.66
N THR A 47 9.59 7.51 -16.14
CA THR A 47 10.90 7.10 -16.67
C THR A 47 11.44 5.82 -16.04
N LEU A 48 10.87 5.37 -14.92
CA LEU A 48 11.30 4.17 -14.24
C LEU A 48 10.88 2.92 -15.02
N LYS A 49 11.74 1.91 -14.99
CA LYS A 49 11.44 0.59 -15.55
C LYS A 49 11.10 -0.36 -14.41
N SER A 50 10.02 -1.12 -14.60
CA SER A 50 9.65 -2.23 -13.72
C SER A 50 10.06 -3.56 -14.35
N PRO A 51 10.42 -4.58 -13.57
CA PRO A 51 10.51 -5.93 -14.09
C PRO A 51 9.16 -6.37 -14.63
N LYS A 52 9.17 -7.20 -15.67
CA LYS A 52 7.96 -7.83 -16.20
C LYS A 52 7.72 -9.11 -15.44
N TYR A 53 6.54 -9.25 -14.86
CA TYR A 53 6.17 -10.45 -14.13
C TYR A 53 5.59 -11.51 -15.07
N ASN A 54 5.98 -12.75 -14.83
CA ASN A 54 5.45 -13.91 -15.54
C ASN A 54 4.20 -14.44 -14.82
N HIS A 55 3.43 -15.23 -15.52
CA HIS A 55 2.35 -16.01 -14.96
C HIS A 55 2.84 -17.44 -14.64
N PHE A 56 2.38 -17.99 -13.52
CA PHE A 56 2.74 -19.32 -13.05
C PHE A 56 1.48 -20.17 -12.80
N VAL A 57 1.58 -21.46 -13.01
CA VAL A 57 0.47 -22.40 -12.79
C VAL A 57 0.02 -22.42 -11.33
N GLU A 58 0.92 -22.16 -10.39
CA GLU A 58 0.65 -22.05 -8.96
C GLU A 58 -0.36 -20.96 -8.63
N GLU A 59 -0.50 -19.94 -9.48
CA GLU A 59 -1.51 -18.90 -9.32
C GLU A 59 -2.95 -19.44 -9.49
N GLU A 60 -3.12 -20.41 -10.37
CA GLU A 60 -4.41 -21.08 -10.56
C GLU A 60 -4.74 -21.96 -9.34
N VAL A 61 -3.74 -22.66 -8.79
CA VAL A 61 -3.87 -23.41 -7.56
C VAL A 61 -4.27 -22.47 -6.42
N PHE A 62 -3.52 -21.38 -6.24
CA PHE A 62 -3.83 -20.37 -5.23
C PHE A 62 -5.26 -19.81 -5.42
N ALA A 63 -5.67 -19.51 -6.63
CA ALA A 63 -7.02 -19.01 -6.92
C ALA A 63 -8.10 -20.04 -6.60
N SER A 64 -7.87 -21.34 -6.88
CA SER A 64 -8.84 -22.43 -6.63
C SER A 64 -9.05 -22.72 -5.14
N GLU A 65 -8.07 -22.46 -4.31
CA GLU A 65 -8.15 -22.61 -2.86
C GLU A 65 -8.93 -21.48 -2.17
N PHE A 66 -9.38 -20.48 -2.93
CA PHE A 66 -10.18 -19.41 -2.34
C PHE A 66 -11.52 -19.93 -1.85
N LYS A 67 -11.81 -19.69 -0.58
CA LYS A 67 -12.95 -20.23 0.16
C LYS A 67 -14.32 -19.84 -0.41
N TYR A 68 -14.37 -18.75 -1.18
CA TYR A 68 -15.59 -18.19 -1.74
C TYR A 68 -15.53 -18.16 -3.26
N THR A 69 -16.70 -18.14 -3.91
CA THR A 69 -16.78 -17.90 -5.36
C THR A 69 -16.44 -16.43 -5.66
N PRO A 70 -15.41 -16.14 -6.43
CA PRO A 70 -15.05 -14.76 -6.75
C PRO A 70 -16.16 -14.12 -7.61
N THR A 71 -16.42 -12.83 -7.37
CA THR A 71 -17.34 -12.07 -8.22
C THR A 71 -16.68 -11.74 -9.57
N LYS A 72 -17.50 -11.40 -10.57
CA LYS A 72 -17.00 -10.98 -11.89
C LYS A 72 -16.04 -9.79 -11.79
N ASP A 73 -16.33 -8.85 -10.89
CA ASP A 73 -15.50 -7.66 -10.71
C ASP A 73 -14.15 -8.01 -10.05
N GLN A 74 -14.15 -8.94 -9.07
CA GLN A 74 -12.89 -9.43 -8.48
C GLN A 74 -12.00 -10.14 -9.50
N ILE A 75 -12.59 -10.96 -10.37
CA ILE A 75 -11.87 -11.62 -11.45
C ILE A 75 -11.27 -10.58 -12.39
N LYS A 76 -12.09 -9.66 -12.88
CA LYS A 76 -11.67 -8.59 -13.78
C LYS A 76 -10.56 -7.73 -13.16
N CYS A 77 -10.72 -7.30 -11.90
CA CYS A 77 -9.70 -6.52 -11.21
C CYS A 77 -8.37 -7.29 -11.08
N SER A 78 -8.44 -8.59 -10.77
CA SER A 78 -7.23 -9.43 -10.69
C SER A 78 -6.53 -9.55 -12.05
N GLU A 79 -7.28 -9.77 -13.12
CA GLU A 79 -6.75 -9.82 -14.49
C GLU A 79 -6.11 -8.49 -14.90
N ASP A 80 -6.78 -7.37 -14.63
CA ASP A 80 -6.26 -6.03 -14.91
C ASP A 80 -4.94 -5.75 -14.16
N ILE A 81 -4.84 -6.16 -12.90
CA ILE A 81 -3.60 -6.03 -12.10
C ILE A 81 -2.48 -6.88 -12.69
N LEU A 82 -2.76 -8.14 -13.04
CA LEU A 82 -1.77 -9.02 -13.65
C LEU A 82 -1.30 -8.50 -15.01
N LEU A 83 -2.19 -7.88 -15.78
CA LEU A 83 -1.83 -7.23 -17.04
C LEU A 83 -0.91 -6.01 -16.81
N ASP A 84 -1.16 -5.24 -15.74
CA ASP A 84 -0.28 -4.12 -15.40
C ASP A 84 1.09 -4.60 -14.92
N LEU A 85 1.17 -5.67 -14.12
CA LEU A 85 2.43 -6.24 -13.65
C LEU A 85 3.29 -6.81 -14.80
N LYS A 86 2.68 -7.19 -15.92
CA LYS A 86 3.41 -7.61 -17.13
C LYS A 86 4.05 -6.46 -17.89
N LYS A 87 3.69 -5.21 -17.61
CA LYS A 87 4.24 -4.02 -18.26
C LYS A 87 5.64 -3.71 -17.71
N SER A 88 6.44 -3.02 -18.50
CA SER A 88 7.77 -2.53 -18.10
C SER A 88 7.73 -1.20 -17.34
N ILE A 89 6.55 -0.72 -16.97
CA ILE A 89 6.32 0.52 -16.23
C ILE A 89 5.75 0.15 -14.86
N PRO A 90 6.22 0.75 -13.76
CA PRO A 90 5.69 0.48 -12.43
C PRO A 90 4.17 0.71 -12.37
N MET A 91 3.44 -0.29 -11.91
CA MET A 91 2.00 -0.21 -11.73
C MET A 91 1.64 0.89 -10.71
N ASP A 92 0.61 1.66 -11.02
CA ASP A 92 -0.04 2.59 -10.11
C ASP A 92 -1.54 2.41 -10.26
N ARG A 93 -2.13 1.62 -9.39
CA ARG A 93 -3.54 1.21 -9.52
C ARG A 93 -4.28 1.40 -8.21
N LEU A 94 -5.39 2.11 -8.28
CA LEU A 94 -6.35 2.22 -7.18
C LEU A 94 -7.42 1.12 -7.32
N LEU A 95 -7.56 0.30 -6.28
CA LEU A 95 -8.63 -0.69 -6.16
C LEU A 95 -9.75 -0.16 -5.27
N CYS A 96 -10.85 0.26 -5.87
CA CYS A 96 -12.04 0.74 -5.18
C CYS A 96 -13.06 -0.37 -4.97
N GLY A 97 -13.69 -0.37 -3.81
CA GLY A 97 -14.78 -1.28 -3.47
C GLY A 97 -15.24 -1.08 -2.04
N ASP A 98 -16.48 -1.41 -1.74
CA ASP A 98 -17.04 -1.28 -0.40
C ASP A 98 -16.39 -2.24 0.61
N VAL A 99 -16.64 -2.03 1.89
CA VAL A 99 -16.18 -2.91 2.98
C VAL A 99 -16.80 -4.29 2.80
N GLY A 100 -15.98 -5.34 2.93
CA GLY A 100 -16.44 -6.73 2.78
C GLY A 100 -16.48 -7.25 1.34
N PHE A 101 -16.21 -6.45 0.32
CA PHE A 101 -16.22 -6.89 -1.09
C PHE A 101 -14.94 -7.63 -1.53
N GLY A 102 -14.12 -8.07 -0.58
CA GLY A 102 -12.99 -8.98 -0.85
C GLY A 102 -11.81 -8.32 -1.57
N LYS A 103 -11.61 -7.02 -1.42
CA LYS A 103 -10.41 -6.32 -1.93
C LYS A 103 -9.11 -7.01 -1.53
N THR A 104 -9.06 -7.54 -0.31
CA THR A 104 -7.90 -8.26 0.24
C THR A 104 -7.53 -9.49 -0.58
N GLU A 105 -8.50 -10.26 -1.08
CA GLU A 105 -8.23 -11.43 -1.94
C GLU A 105 -7.59 -11.00 -3.28
N VAL A 106 -8.08 -9.92 -3.88
CA VAL A 106 -7.50 -9.37 -5.12
C VAL A 106 -6.05 -8.93 -4.88
N ALA A 107 -5.80 -8.27 -3.74
CA ALA A 107 -4.44 -7.88 -3.34
C ALA A 107 -3.55 -9.11 -3.09
N PHE A 108 -4.06 -10.17 -2.44
CA PHE A 108 -3.30 -11.39 -2.18
C PHE A 108 -2.91 -12.12 -3.46
N ARG A 109 -3.73 -12.11 -4.50
CA ARG A 109 -3.37 -12.67 -5.83
C ARG A 109 -2.21 -11.90 -6.47
N ALA A 110 -2.23 -10.57 -6.39
CA ALA A 110 -1.13 -9.74 -6.88
C ALA A 110 0.17 -9.97 -6.07
N ILE A 111 0.05 -10.11 -4.75
CA ILE A 111 1.16 -10.43 -3.84
C ILE A 111 1.76 -11.78 -4.22
N PHE A 112 0.92 -12.79 -4.41
CA PHE A 112 1.37 -14.15 -4.75
C PHE A 112 2.14 -14.17 -6.08
N ASN A 113 1.60 -13.55 -7.13
CA ASN A 113 2.30 -13.42 -8.41
C ASN A 113 3.66 -12.72 -8.24
N THR A 114 3.71 -11.64 -7.46
CA THR A 114 4.96 -10.90 -7.19
C THR A 114 6.01 -11.78 -6.52
N ILE A 115 5.61 -12.57 -5.52
CA ILE A 115 6.51 -13.47 -4.78
C ILE A 115 7.00 -14.61 -5.67
N LEU A 116 6.12 -15.20 -6.50
CA LEU A 116 6.52 -16.23 -7.47
C LEU A 116 7.55 -15.71 -8.47
N ASN A 117 7.53 -14.43 -8.79
CA ASN A 117 8.55 -13.77 -9.61
C ASN A 117 9.85 -13.43 -8.85
N GLY A 118 9.98 -13.82 -7.58
CA GLY A 118 11.18 -13.64 -6.76
C GLY A 118 11.32 -12.25 -6.14
N TYR A 119 10.24 -11.49 -6.05
CA TYR A 119 10.23 -10.15 -5.47
C TYR A 119 9.55 -10.13 -4.10
N GLN A 120 10.03 -9.23 -3.25
CA GLN A 120 9.45 -8.97 -1.94
C GLN A 120 8.27 -8.00 -2.02
N VAL A 121 7.36 -8.12 -1.06
CA VAL A 121 6.16 -7.28 -0.98
C VAL A 121 6.06 -6.59 0.36
N ALA A 122 5.73 -5.31 0.35
CA ALA A 122 5.36 -4.54 1.54
C ALA A 122 3.85 -4.24 1.52
N TYR A 123 3.18 -4.53 2.65
CA TYR A 123 1.76 -4.25 2.84
C TYR A 123 1.57 -3.23 3.96
N LEU A 124 1.18 -2.03 3.61
CA LEU A 124 1.04 -0.90 4.51
C LEU A 124 -0.40 -0.77 4.99
N CYS A 125 -0.58 -0.75 6.31
CA CYS A 125 -1.87 -0.53 6.97
C CYS A 125 -1.82 0.74 7.84
N PRO A 126 -2.93 1.50 7.94
CA PRO A 126 -2.95 2.73 8.73
C PRO A 126 -2.90 2.49 10.23
N THR A 127 -3.35 1.34 10.70
CA THR A 127 -3.41 1.02 12.13
C THR A 127 -2.77 -0.32 12.46
N THR A 128 -2.32 -0.46 13.70
CA THR A 128 -1.76 -1.71 14.23
C THR A 128 -2.78 -2.85 14.21
N ILE A 129 -4.06 -2.55 14.45
CA ILE A 129 -5.13 -3.56 14.46
C ILE A 129 -5.34 -4.09 13.03
N LEU A 130 -5.47 -3.21 12.04
CA LEU A 130 -5.61 -3.62 10.64
C LEU A 130 -4.37 -4.39 10.16
N SER A 131 -3.16 -3.94 10.51
CA SER A 131 -1.95 -4.66 10.11
C SER A 131 -1.91 -6.09 10.69
N LYS A 132 -2.40 -6.27 11.92
CA LYS A 132 -2.49 -7.60 12.53
C LYS A 132 -3.57 -8.46 11.87
N GLN A 133 -4.75 -7.91 11.60
CA GLN A 133 -5.83 -8.62 10.89
C GLN A 133 -5.39 -9.08 9.49
N GLN A 134 -4.76 -8.20 8.72
CA GLN A 134 -4.28 -8.55 7.38
C GLN A 134 -3.14 -9.59 7.45
N TYR A 135 -2.24 -9.46 8.41
CA TYR A 135 -1.19 -10.45 8.66
C TYR A 135 -1.77 -11.83 8.99
N ASP A 136 -2.74 -11.93 9.90
CA ASP A 136 -3.38 -13.19 10.28
C ASP A 136 -4.16 -13.80 9.10
N SER A 137 -4.84 -12.97 8.33
CA SER A 137 -5.52 -13.39 7.09
C SER A 137 -4.52 -13.92 6.06
N ALA A 138 -3.36 -13.29 5.94
CA ALA A 138 -2.31 -13.74 5.04
C ALA A 138 -1.71 -15.07 5.49
N LEU A 139 -1.42 -15.25 6.78
CA LEU A 139 -0.93 -16.53 7.32
C LEU A 139 -1.85 -17.70 6.98
N GLU A 140 -3.17 -17.50 7.12
CA GLU A 140 -4.15 -18.53 6.78
C GLU A 140 -4.23 -18.75 5.27
N ARG A 141 -4.20 -17.68 4.47
CA ARG A 141 -4.35 -17.76 3.01
C ARG A 141 -3.15 -18.36 2.30
N PHE A 142 -1.94 -18.10 2.82
CA PHE A 142 -0.69 -18.58 2.24
C PHE A 142 -0.13 -19.83 2.91
N LYS A 143 -0.84 -20.44 3.86
CA LYS A 143 -0.32 -21.54 4.70
C LYS A 143 0.20 -22.76 3.95
N GLN A 144 -0.30 -23.02 2.75
CA GLN A 144 0.10 -24.14 1.91
C GLN A 144 1.32 -23.83 1.03
N PHE A 145 1.77 -22.58 1.00
CA PHE A 145 2.87 -22.12 0.19
C PHE A 145 4.09 -21.75 1.05
N PRO A 146 5.31 -21.99 0.58
CA PRO A 146 6.52 -21.71 1.34
C PRO A 146 6.86 -20.22 1.33
N ILE A 147 5.95 -19.36 1.83
CA ILE A 147 6.08 -17.90 1.88
C ILE A 147 6.39 -17.45 3.29
N SER A 148 7.46 -16.70 3.44
CA SER A 148 7.88 -16.12 4.71
C SER A 148 7.22 -14.77 4.94
N ILE A 149 6.37 -14.69 5.98
CA ILE A 149 5.57 -13.51 6.28
C ILE A 149 5.99 -12.90 7.62
N ALA A 150 6.20 -11.59 7.66
CA ALA A 150 6.54 -10.85 8.87
C ALA A 150 5.59 -9.68 9.12
N ILE A 151 5.59 -9.16 10.36
CA ILE A 151 4.83 -7.98 10.74
C ILE A 151 5.68 -7.00 11.54
N VAL A 152 5.60 -5.71 11.19
CA VAL A 152 6.28 -4.60 11.85
C VAL A 152 5.27 -3.58 12.32
N ASN A 153 5.03 -3.53 13.63
CA ASN A 153 4.13 -2.56 14.23
C ASN A 153 4.65 -2.08 15.61
N ARG A 154 3.86 -1.32 16.34
CA ARG A 154 4.28 -0.79 17.65
C ARG A 154 4.61 -1.86 18.69
N PHE A 155 4.11 -3.08 18.54
CA PHE A 155 4.33 -4.19 19.47
C PHE A 155 5.55 -5.04 19.08
N THR A 156 6.12 -4.84 17.90
CA THR A 156 7.34 -5.52 17.48
C THR A 156 8.50 -5.07 18.35
N THR A 157 9.11 -6.01 19.05
CA THR A 157 10.27 -5.76 19.93
C THR A 157 11.51 -5.40 19.10
N THR A 158 12.47 -4.73 19.69
CA THR A 158 13.73 -4.36 19.03
C THR A 158 14.47 -5.60 18.46
N LYS A 159 14.45 -6.70 19.20
CA LYS A 159 15.10 -7.96 18.77
C LYS A 159 14.42 -8.55 17.54
N GLU A 160 13.08 -8.60 17.54
CA GLU A 160 12.30 -9.07 16.39
C GLU A 160 12.48 -8.13 15.19
N PHE A 161 12.45 -6.83 15.43
CA PHE A 161 12.66 -5.84 14.38
C PHE A 161 14.01 -6.02 13.69
N ASN A 162 15.09 -6.19 14.45
CA ASN A 162 16.42 -6.44 13.87
C ASN A 162 16.46 -7.72 13.03
N LYS A 163 15.83 -8.82 13.49
CA LYS A 163 15.71 -10.05 12.69
C LYS A 163 14.93 -9.82 11.39
N ILE A 164 13.88 -9.02 11.43
CA ILE A 164 13.09 -8.69 10.25
C ILE A 164 13.92 -7.84 9.28
N LEU A 165 14.70 -6.87 9.77
CA LEU A 165 15.61 -6.07 8.95
C LEU A 165 16.62 -6.95 8.19
N GLU A 166 17.29 -7.88 8.90
CA GLU A 166 18.22 -8.82 8.27
C GLU A 166 17.51 -9.71 7.26
N GLY A 167 16.34 -10.25 7.62
CA GLY A 167 15.56 -11.11 6.74
C GLY A 167 15.08 -10.41 5.46
N LEU A 168 14.69 -9.14 5.53
CA LEU A 168 14.32 -8.34 4.36
C LEU A 168 15.54 -8.04 3.48
N LYS A 169 16.66 -7.66 4.09
CA LYS A 169 17.91 -7.37 3.38
C LYS A 169 18.49 -8.59 2.67
N GLU A 170 18.37 -9.76 3.27
CA GLU A 170 18.84 -11.03 2.70
C GLU A 170 17.84 -11.64 1.70
N GLY A 171 16.59 -11.17 1.68
CA GLY A 171 15.52 -11.74 0.86
C GLY A 171 14.93 -13.02 1.42
N LYS A 172 15.02 -13.23 2.73
CA LYS A 172 14.43 -14.39 3.46
C LYS A 172 12.97 -14.13 3.86
N ILE A 173 12.52 -12.88 3.81
CA ILE A 173 11.14 -12.50 4.06
C ILE A 173 10.55 -12.02 2.75
N ASP A 174 9.47 -12.68 2.33
CA ASP A 174 8.79 -12.41 1.07
C ASP A 174 7.72 -11.32 1.21
N LEU A 175 7.00 -11.32 2.33
CA LEU A 175 5.88 -10.41 2.59
C LEU A 175 6.00 -9.79 3.98
N VAL A 176 6.00 -8.46 4.06
CA VAL A 176 6.00 -7.75 5.34
C VAL A 176 4.78 -6.86 5.46
N PHE A 177 4.01 -7.07 6.53
CA PHE A 177 2.92 -6.19 6.94
C PHE A 177 3.41 -5.15 7.93
N GLY A 178 2.88 -3.96 7.85
CA GLY A 178 3.20 -2.97 8.87
C GLY A 178 2.42 -1.67 8.76
N THR A 179 2.69 -0.80 9.72
CA THR A 179 2.20 0.57 9.75
C THR A 179 3.28 1.51 9.20
N HIS A 180 3.15 2.82 9.45
CA HIS A 180 4.19 3.81 9.10
C HIS A 180 5.62 3.43 9.53
N LYS A 181 5.80 2.46 10.45
CA LYS A 181 7.11 1.90 10.78
C LYS A 181 7.83 1.26 9.57
N LEU A 182 7.11 0.87 8.53
CA LEU A 182 7.71 0.39 7.27
C LEU A 182 8.47 1.46 6.50
N PHE A 183 8.27 2.75 6.82
CA PHE A 183 9.05 3.86 6.27
C PHE A 183 10.33 4.16 7.06
N ASN A 184 10.72 3.29 8.00
CA ASN A 184 11.96 3.46 8.73
C ASN A 184 13.15 3.32 7.78
N GLU A 185 14.08 4.29 7.80
CA GLU A 185 15.27 4.34 6.94
C GLU A 185 16.18 3.11 7.06
N LYS A 186 16.05 2.35 8.17
CA LYS A 186 16.81 1.10 8.37
C LYS A 186 16.26 -0.09 7.60
N ILE A 187 15.05 0.02 7.03
CA ILE A 187 14.45 -1.07 6.27
C ILE A 187 15.02 -1.04 4.84
N GLU A 188 15.82 -2.05 4.55
CA GLU A 188 16.36 -2.30 3.23
C GLU A 188 15.74 -3.59 2.68
N TYR A 189 15.18 -3.52 1.49
CA TYR A 189 14.68 -4.69 0.76
C TYR A 189 15.74 -5.16 -0.22
N LYS A 190 15.94 -6.46 -0.33
CA LYS A 190 16.80 -7.03 -1.36
C LYS A 190 16.21 -6.79 -2.75
N SER A 191 14.91 -6.96 -2.90
CA SER A 191 14.22 -6.87 -4.18
C SER A 191 12.72 -6.56 -3.98
N LEU A 192 12.38 -5.32 -3.62
CA LEU A 192 10.98 -4.91 -3.46
C LEU A 192 10.31 -4.80 -4.83
N GLY A 193 9.24 -5.58 -5.06
CA GLY A 193 8.49 -5.60 -6.32
C GLY A 193 7.10 -4.99 -6.23
N LEU A 194 6.47 -5.02 -5.07
CA LEU A 194 5.10 -4.52 -4.89
C LEU A 194 4.94 -3.83 -3.53
N LEU A 195 4.31 -2.68 -3.55
CA LEU A 195 3.78 -2.01 -2.36
C LEU A 195 2.26 -2.00 -2.43
N VAL A 196 1.62 -2.56 -1.43
CA VAL A 196 0.16 -2.49 -1.22
C VAL A 196 -0.12 -1.50 -0.11
N ILE A 197 -1.02 -0.56 -0.33
CA ILE A 197 -1.45 0.43 0.65
C ILE A 197 -2.95 0.22 0.92
N ASP A 198 -3.28 -0.22 2.12
CA ASP A 198 -4.66 -0.42 2.54
C ASP A 198 -5.21 0.85 3.21
N GLU A 199 -6.48 1.19 2.91
CA GLU A 199 -7.14 2.38 3.47
C GLU A 199 -6.32 3.68 3.26
N GLU A 200 -5.86 3.91 2.02
CA GLU A 200 -4.94 5.00 1.65
C GLU A 200 -5.38 6.39 2.14
N GLN A 201 -6.70 6.64 2.21
CA GLN A 201 -7.27 7.91 2.65
C GLN A 201 -6.95 8.25 4.12
N ARG A 202 -6.41 7.29 4.88
CA ARG A 202 -5.97 7.48 6.27
C ARG A 202 -4.49 7.89 6.39
N PHE A 203 -3.77 7.86 5.29
CA PHE A 203 -2.41 8.39 5.18
C PHE A 203 -2.53 9.81 4.63
N GLY A 204 -2.53 10.79 5.50
CA GLY A 204 -2.69 12.20 5.13
C GLY A 204 -1.45 12.83 4.52
#